data_615186394f378ea87cae04d8f022911b
#
_entry.id   615186394f378ea87cae04d8f022911b
#
_cell.length_a   1.000
_cell.length_b   1.000
_cell.length_c   1.000
_cell.angle_alpha   90.00
_cell.angle_beta   90.00
_cell.angle_gamma   90.00
#
_symmetry.space_group_name_H-M   'P 1'
#
loop_
_entity.id
_entity.type
_entity.pdbx_description
1 polymer ?
#
loop_
_entity_poly.entity_id
_entity_poly.type
_entity_poly.pdbx_seq_one_letter_code
_entity_poly.pdbx_strand_id
1 'polypeptide(L)'
;RILGSVGEPINPEAWKWYHEVVGKKKCPVIDTWWQTETGGILISPISGTTPLKPGSATLPFFGVTPLIVDNDGNELKGACEGNLCIKTSWPGMMRTVYRDHKRFRETYFSSFKGKYFTGDGCKRDEDGYYWITGRVDDVINVSGHRLGTAEVESALVLHKNVSEAAVVGFPHDIKGQGIYAYVTLMTGQEYS
;
A
#
# COMPACT_ATOMS: atom_id res chain seq x y z
N ARG A 1 21.55 -8.27 12.10
CA ARG A 1 21.31 -7.45 10.90
C ARG A 1 19.80 -7.35 10.68
N ILE A 2 19.36 -6.27 10.05
CA ILE A 2 17.97 -5.98 9.70
C ILE A 2 17.93 -5.74 8.19
N LEU A 3 16.89 -6.22 7.54
CA LEU A 3 16.55 -5.90 6.15
C LEU A 3 15.41 -4.89 6.18
N GLY A 4 15.37 -4.00 5.21
CA GLY A 4 14.31 -2.98 5.09
C GLY A 4 13.63 -3.02 3.74
N SER A 5 12.34 -2.68 3.72
CA SER A 5 11.55 -2.45 2.51
C SER A 5 10.76 -1.17 2.67
N VAL A 6 10.77 -0.32 1.64
CA VAL A 6 10.11 0.97 1.65
C VAL A 6 9.92 1.50 0.22
N GLY A 7 9.02 2.44 0.05
CA GLY A 7 8.76 3.13 -1.21
C GLY A 7 7.50 2.66 -1.91
N GLU A 8 7.37 1.35 -2.09
CA GLU A 8 6.18 0.70 -2.64
C GLU A 8 5.80 -0.51 -1.80
N PRO A 9 4.52 -0.95 -1.80
CA PRO A 9 4.11 -2.18 -1.14
C PRO A 9 4.91 -3.37 -1.68
N ILE A 10 5.60 -4.09 -0.80
CA ILE A 10 6.35 -5.27 -1.21
C ILE A 10 5.40 -6.46 -1.43
N ASN A 11 5.57 -7.15 -2.56
CA ASN A 11 4.87 -8.40 -2.83
C ASN A 11 5.21 -9.44 -1.75
N PRO A 12 4.23 -10.19 -1.19
CA PRO A 12 4.47 -11.19 -0.15
C PRO A 12 5.48 -12.28 -0.53
N GLU A 13 5.52 -12.71 -1.79
CA GLU A 13 6.51 -13.71 -2.25
C GLU A 13 7.92 -13.09 -2.35
N ALA A 14 8.02 -11.84 -2.81
CA ALA A 14 9.29 -11.10 -2.79
C ALA A 14 9.78 -10.89 -1.34
N TRP A 15 8.88 -10.58 -0.41
CA TRP A 15 9.19 -10.48 1.01
C TRP A 15 9.73 -11.80 1.57
N LYS A 16 9.09 -12.95 1.26
CA LYS A 16 9.55 -14.29 1.68
C LYS A 16 10.92 -14.59 1.12
N TRP A 17 11.12 -14.39 -0.19
CA TRP A 17 12.42 -14.55 -0.83
C TRP A 17 13.49 -13.70 -0.14
N TYR A 18 13.19 -12.42 0.12
CA TYR A 18 14.11 -11.49 0.76
C TYR A 18 14.49 -11.96 2.18
N HIS A 19 13.51 -12.42 2.96
CA HIS A 19 13.73 -12.98 4.28
C HIS A 19 14.55 -14.29 4.23
N GLU A 20 14.19 -15.21 3.33
CA GLU A 20 14.77 -16.55 3.29
C GLU A 20 16.15 -16.58 2.66
N VAL A 21 16.31 -15.94 1.51
CA VAL A 21 17.54 -15.99 0.72
C VAL A 21 18.55 -14.96 1.22
N VAL A 22 18.18 -13.68 1.22
CA VAL A 22 19.08 -12.60 1.64
C VAL A 22 19.24 -12.58 3.16
N GLY A 23 18.15 -12.69 3.89
CA GLY A 23 18.09 -12.71 5.34
C GLY A 23 18.53 -14.03 5.98
N LYS A 24 18.67 -15.11 5.17
CA LYS A 24 19.00 -16.46 5.64
C LYS A 24 18.10 -16.94 6.78
N LYS A 25 16.82 -16.54 6.75
CA LYS A 25 15.80 -16.77 7.79
C LYS A 25 16.18 -16.25 9.19
N LYS A 26 17.16 -15.36 9.27
CA LYS A 26 17.69 -14.81 10.55
C LYS A 26 17.49 -13.31 10.67
N CYS A 27 17.40 -12.59 9.54
CA CYS A 27 17.22 -11.15 9.52
C CYS A 27 15.73 -10.82 9.40
N PRO A 28 15.15 -10.04 10.31
CA PRO A 28 13.79 -9.52 10.12
C PRO A 28 13.75 -8.58 8.92
N VAL A 29 12.65 -8.60 8.18
CA VAL A 29 12.33 -7.63 7.12
C VAL A 29 11.39 -6.59 7.70
N ILE A 30 11.89 -5.37 7.84
CA ILE A 30 11.13 -4.24 8.34
C ILE A 30 10.51 -3.52 7.15
N ASP A 31 9.23 -3.79 6.93
CA ASP A 31 8.43 -3.13 5.92
C ASP A 31 7.82 -1.87 6.53
N THR A 32 8.08 -0.71 5.92
CA THR A 32 7.69 0.58 6.49
C THR A 32 6.81 1.34 5.54
N TRP A 33 5.71 1.90 6.07
CA TRP A 33 4.91 2.84 5.30
C TRP A 33 5.07 4.26 5.82
N TRP A 34 5.31 5.16 4.88
CA TRP A 34 5.38 6.59 5.07
C TRP A 34 5.20 7.31 3.74
N GLN A 35 5.04 8.61 3.78
CA GLN A 35 4.98 9.47 2.61
C GLN A 35 5.95 10.64 2.81
N THR A 36 6.35 11.31 1.75
CA THR A 36 7.14 12.57 1.82
C THR A 36 6.48 13.56 2.76
N GLU A 37 5.16 13.65 2.71
CA GLU A 37 4.31 14.53 3.49
C GLU A 37 4.25 14.19 4.97
N THR A 38 4.56 12.97 5.32
CA THR A 38 4.49 12.53 6.72
C THR A 38 5.73 12.87 7.54
N GLY A 39 6.85 13.21 6.88
CA GLY A 39 8.11 13.57 7.52
C GLY A 39 8.76 12.46 8.33
N GLY A 40 8.26 11.24 8.20
CA GLY A 40 8.75 10.05 8.89
C GLY A 40 7.78 8.88 8.81
N ILE A 41 8.18 7.76 9.38
CA ILE A 41 7.45 6.49 9.38
C ILE A 41 6.15 6.62 10.19
N LEU A 42 5.04 6.14 9.64
CA LEU A 42 3.75 6.10 10.33
C LEU A 42 3.28 4.68 10.67
N ILE A 43 3.63 3.68 9.87
CA ILE A 43 3.31 2.27 10.13
C ILE A 43 4.59 1.46 9.89
N SER A 44 5.00 0.67 10.88
CA SER A 44 6.23 -0.14 10.80
C SER A 44 6.32 -1.13 11.93
N PRO A 45 6.86 -2.35 11.71
CA PRO A 45 7.18 -3.24 12.80
C PRO A 45 8.36 -2.72 13.62
N ILE A 46 8.35 -3.04 14.89
CA ILE A 46 9.50 -2.87 15.78
C ILE A 46 10.30 -4.16 15.78
N SER A 47 11.54 -4.08 15.29
CA SER A 47 12.44 -5.24 15.20
C SER A 47 12.60 -5.94 16.55
N GLY A 48 12.42 -7.27 16.56
CA GLY A 48 12.54 -8.11 17.74
C GLY A 48 11.33 -8.10 18.68
N THR A 49 10.30 -7.27 18.39
CA THR A 49 9.11 -7.15 19.23
C THR A 49 7.83 -7.48 18.46
N THR A 50 7.70 -6.96 17.24
CA THR A 50 6.51 -7.17 16.41
C THR A 50 6.66 -8.45 15.57
N PRO A 51 5.76 -9.45 15.71
CA PRO A 51 5.70 -10.56 14.76
C PRO A 51 5.49 -10.04 13.35
N LEU A 52 6.21 -10.59 12.38
CA LEU A 52 6.16 -10.11 11.00
C LEU A 52 5.19 -10.93 10.17
N LYS A 53 4.47 -10.26 9.26
CA LYS A 53 3.63 -10.91 8.24
C LYS A 53 4.10 -10.43 6.86
N PRO A 54 4.31 -11.35 5.89
CA PRO A 54 4.78 -10.97 4.56
C PRO A 54 3.91 -9.91 3.88
N GLY A 55 4.54 -8.81 3.43
CA GLY A 55 3.87 -7.71 2.74
C GLY A 55 3.08 -6.76 3.65
N SER A 56 3.12 -6.95 4.97
CA SER A 56 2.45 -6.05 5.92
C SER A 56 3.42 -5.01 6.48
N ALA A 57 3.01 -3.76 6.46
CA ALA A 57 3.67 -2.69 7.22
C ALA A 57 3.44 -2.82 8.73
N THR A 58 2.58 -3.76 9.14
CA THR A 58 2.25 -4.19 10.51
C THR A 58 1.45 -3.18 11.33
N LEU A 59 2.02 -2.60 12.37
CA LEU A 59 1.31 -1.81 13.37
C LEU A 59 1.64 -0.31 13.28
N PRO A 60 0.74 0.56 13.74
CA PRO A 60 1.00 2.00 13.82
C PRO A 60 2.24 2.31 14.64
N PHE A 61 3.05 3.27 14.15
CA PHE A 61 4.16 3.79 14.92
C PHE A 61 3.67 4.63 16.09
N PHE A 62 4.53 4.87 17.08
CA PHE A 62 4.17 5.57 18.30
C PHE A 62 3.57 6.97 18.05
N GLY A 63 2.43 7.23 18.64
CA GLY A 63 1.71 8.51 18.54
C GLY A 63 0.94 8.70 17.23
N VAL A 64 0.95 7.72 16.33
CA VAL A 64 0.19 7.73 15.07
C VAL A 64 -1.14 7.00 15.25
N THR A 65 -2.22 7.59 14.76
CA THR A 65 -3.57 7.01 14.83
C THR A 65 -4.13 6.83 13.41
N PRO A 66 -3.73 5.79 12.69
CA PRO A 66 -4.32 5.48 11.39
C PRO A 66 -5.74 4.94 11.59
N LEU A 67 -6.58 5.19 10.61
CA LEU A 67 -7.91 4.62 10.51
C LEU A 67 -8.24 4.32 9.05
N ILE A 68 -9.09 3.33 8.85
CA ILE A 68 -9.61 2.98 7.53
C ILE A 68 -11.05 3.47 7.46
N VAL A 69 -11.38 4.16 6.37
CA VAL A 69 -12.72 4.69 6.12
C VAL A 69 -13.30 4.16 4.82
N ASP A 70 -14.63 4.05 4.76
CA ASP A 70 -15.35 3.83 3.51
C ASP A 70 -15.31 5.08 2.60
N ASN A 71 -15.97 5.02 1.46
CA ASN A 71 -16.02 6.15 0.52
C ASN A 71 -16.82 7.36 1.04
N ASP A 72 -17.68 7.15 2.03
CA ASP A 72 -18.47 8.20 2.68
C ASP A 72 -17.73 8.81 3.89
N GLY A 73 -16.56 8.27 4.24
CA GLY A 73 -15.73 8.74 5.35
C GLY A 73 -16.09 8.17 6.71
N ASN A 74 -16.94 7.11 6.76
CA ASN A 74 -17.25 6.41 7.99
C ASN A 74 -16.09 5.50 8.40
N GLU A 75 -15.73 5.52 9.67
CA GLU A 75 -14.66 4.68 10.22
C GLU A 75 -15.04 3.21 10.24
N LEU A 76 -14.24 2.37 9.60
CA LEU A 76 -14.38 0.93 9.59
C LEU A 76 -13.62 0.31 10.77
N LYS A 77 -14.25 -0.65 11.46
CA LYS A 77 -13.69 -1.32 12.64
C LYS A 77 -13.35 -2.78 12.35
N GLY A 78 -12.41 -3.33 13.15
CA GLY A 78 -11.97 -4.72 13.02
C GLY A 78 -11.22 -4.97 11.71
N ALA A 79 -11.31 -6.20 11.20
CA ALA A 79 -10.79 -6.54 9.87
C ALA A 79 -11.61 -5.82 8.81
N CYS A 80 -10.96 -5.05 7.96
CA CYS A 80 -11.63 -4.22 6.96
C CYS A 80 -10.66 -3.77 5.86
N GLU A 81 -11.23 -3.25 4.79
CA GLU A 81 -10.50 -2.63 3.68
C GLU A 81 -11.17 -1.33 3.27
N GLY A 82 -10.38 -0.31 2.90
CA GLY A 82 -10.88 0.99 2.50
C GLY A 82 -9.78 2.02 2.33
N ASN A 83 -10.13 3.29 2.51
CA ASN A 83 -9.21 4.42 2.35
C ASN A 83 -8.43 4.65 3.65
N LEU A 84 -7.11 4.73 3.56
CA LEU A 84 -6.26 5.04 4.71
C LEU A 84 -6.28 6.53 5.04
N CYS A 85 -6.62 6.83 6.28
CA CYS A 85 -6.54 8.17 6.84
C CYS A 85 -5.75 8.18 8.14
N ILE A 86 -5.25 9.36 8.54
CA ILE A 86 -4.68 9.57 9.87
C ILE A 86 -5.60 10.51 10.64
N LYS A 87 -5.99 10.08 11.85
CA LYS A 87 -7.01 10.75 12.66
C LYS A 87 -6.51 12.03 13.33
N THR A 88 -5.28 12.00 13.81
CA THR A 88 -4.67 13.11 14.56
C THR A 88 -3.38 13.56 13.92
N SER A 89 -3.01 14.81 14.11
CA SER A 89 -1.70 15.32 13.70
C SER A 89 -0.57 14.60 14.47
N TRP A 90 0.59 14.55 13.85
CA TRP A 90 1.83 14.02 14.43
C TRP A 90 2.99 15.02 14.20
N PRO A 91 4.10 14.91 14.94
CA PRO A 91 5.18 15.91 14.88
C PRO A 91 5.79 16.13 13.50
N GLY A 92 5.94 15.05 12.69
CA GLY A 92 6.53 15.11 11.35
C GLY A 92 5.57 15.53 10.23
N MET A 93 4.28 15.74 10.53
CA MET A 93 3.29 16.11 9.54
C MET A 93 3.67 17.41 8.83
N MET A 94 3.61 17.41 7.48
CA MET A 94 3.84 18.63 6.73
C MET A 94 2.79 19.70 7.08
N ARG A 95 3.18 20.96 7.04
CA ARG A 95 2.30 22.08 7.44
C ARG A 95 1.68 22.81 6.26
N THR A 96 2.29 22.69 5.10
CA THR A 96 1.80 23.32 3.87
C THR A 96 2.59 22.83 2.66
N VAL A 97 2.09 23.12 1.47
CA VAL A 97 2.84 23.08 0.21
C VAL A 97 3.44 24.47 -0.04
N TYR A 98 4.68 24.54 -0.47
CA TYR A 98 5.37 25.80 -0.70
C TYR A 98 4.59 26.70 -1.64
N ARG A 99 4.27 27.90 -1.16
CA ARG A 99 3.47 28.94 -1.85
C ARG A 99 2.06 28.50 -2.30
N ASP A 100 1.57 27.33 -1.85
CA ASP A 100 0.24 26.82 -2.24
C ASP A 100 -0.46 26.10 -1.08
N HIS A 101 -0.83 26.89 -0.07
CA HIS A 101 -1.58 26.38 1.08
C HIS A 101 -2.98 25.86 0.69
N LYS A 102 -3.57 26.41 -0.36
CA LYS A 102 -4.86 25.95 -0.87
C LYS A 102 -4.77 24.49 -1.34
N ARG A 103 -3.76 24.16 -2.16
CA ARG A 103 -3.52 22.80 -2.63
C ARG A 103 -3.29 21.83 -1.46
N PHE A 104 -2.53 22.23 -0.43
CA PHE A 104 -2.35 21.42 0.78
C PHE A 104 -3.67 21.02 1.41
N ARG A 105 -4.59 21.98 1.61
CA ARG A 105 -5.89 21.69 2.19
C ARG A 105 -6.78 20.85 1.27
N GLU A 106 -6.80 21.15 0.00
CA GLU A 106 -7.64 20.46 -0.99
C GLU A 106 -7.19 19.00 -1.17
N THR A 107 -5.89 18.75 -1.26
CA THR A 107 -5.36 17.39 -1.49
C THR A 107 -5.56 16.48 -0.28
N TYR A 108 -5.25 16.97 0.92
CA TYR A 108 -5.14 16.08 2.09
C TYR A 108 -6.30 16.15 3.08
N PHE A 109 -7.17 17.17 2.98
CA PHE A 109 -8.22 17.40 3.99
C PHE A 109 -9.62 17.65 3.41
N SER A 110 -9.78 17.65 2.09
CA SER A 110 -11.09 17.89 1.50
C SER A 110 -11.93 16.61 1.38
N SER A 111 -11.30 15.49 1.06
CA SER A 111 -11.99 14.22 0.83
C SER A 111 -12.67 13.69 2.10
N PHE A 112 -11.98 13.74 3.23
CA PHE A 112 -12.51 13.23 4.51
C PHE A 112 -12.35 14.29 5.61
N LYS A 113 -13.43 14.97 5.95
CA LYS A 113 -13.42 16.09 6.90
C LYS A 113 -12.79 15.71 8.25
N GLY A 114 -11.81 16.51 8.69
CA GLY A 114 -11.14 16.33 9.97
C GLY A 114 -10.12 15.18 10.02
N LYS A 115 -9.79 14.59 8.87
CA LYS A 115 -8.81 13.51 8.76
C LYS A 115 -7.78 13.86 7.70
N TYR A 116 -6.52 13.48 7.90
CA TYR A 116 -5.51 13.52 6.85
C TYR A 116 -5.73 12.32 5.94
N PHE A 117 -6.06 12.54 4.68
CA PHE A 117 -6.22 11.51 3.67
C PHE A 117 -4.88 11.24 2.99
N THR A 118 -4.44 9.99 3.03
CA THR A 118 -3.14 9.59 2.49
C THR A 118 -3.14 9.40 0.97
N GLY A 119 -4.31 9.18 0.37
CA GLY A 119 -4.44 8.77 -1.02
C GLY A 119 -4.14 7.29 -1.26
N ASP A 120 -3.92 6.52 -0.19
CA ASP A 120 -3.63 5.10 -0.26
C ASP A 120 -4.84 4.27 0.17
N GLY A 121 -5.04 3.13 -0.49
CA GLY A 121 -5.89 2.05 -0.04
C GLY A 121 -5.18 1.22 1.03
N CYS A 122 -5.95 0.64 1.94
CA CYS A 122 -5.40 -0.14 3.02
C CYS A 122 -6.35 -1.23 3.48
N LYS A 123 -5.77 -2.37 3.82
CA LYS A 123 -6.45 -3.49 4.47
C LYS A 123 -5.91 -3.64 5.90
N ARG A 124 -6.80 -3.94 6.83
CA ARG A 124 -6.44 -4.32 8.21
C ARG A 124 -7.02 -5.71 8.50
N ASP A 125 -6.22 -6.59 9.08
CA ASP A 125 -6.68 -7.92 9.49
C ASP A 125 -7.23 -7.94 10.93
N GLU A 126 -7.60 -9.15 11.38
CA GLU A 126 -8.16 -9.38 12.72
C GLU A 126 -7.16 -9.10 13.85
N ASP A 127 -5.85 -9.23 13.57
CA ASP A 127 -4.78 -8.92 14.52
C ASP A 127 -4.43 -7.42 14.53
N GLY A 128 -5.10 -6.62 13.70
CA GLY A 128 -4.87 -5.17 13.60
C GLY A 128 -3.68 -4.77 12.74
N TYR A 129 -3.15 -5.68 11.93
CA TYR A 129 -2.03 -5.42 11.01
C TYR A 129 -2.51 -4.73 9.75
N TYR A 130 -1.69 -3.81 9.22
CA TYR A 130 -1.99 -2.99 8.07
C TYR A 130 -1.21 -3.45 6.83
N TRP A 131 -1.91 -3.61 5.70
CA TRP A 131 -1.37 -3.78 4.37
C TRP A 131 -1.76 -2.58 3.52
N ILE A 132 -0.79 -1.93 2.92
CA ILE A 132 -1.06 -0.90 1.91
C ILE A 132 -1.38 -1.59 0.61
N THR A 133 -2.54 -1.31 0.02
CA THR A 133 -3.03 -1.98 -1.19
C THR A 133 -2.73 -1.20 -2.47
N GLY A 134 -2.06 -0.06 -2.34
CA GLY A 134 -1.70 0.83 -3.45
C GLY A 134 -2.40 2.17 -3.37
N ARG A 135 -2.23 2.99 -4.41
CA ARG A 135 -2.87 4.30 -4.53
C ARG A 135 -4.36 4.16 -4.84
N VAL A 136 -5.18 5.01 -4.25
CA VAL A 136 -6.63 5.02 -4.53
C VAL A 136 -6.94 5.51 -5.95
N ASP A 137 -6.07 6.34 -6.52
CA ASP A 137 -6.15 6.84 -7.89
C ASP A 137 -5.69 5.80 -8.94
N ASP A 138 -4.93 4.76 -8.55
CA ASP A 138 -4.49 3.66 -9.41
C ASP A 138 -5.48 2.47 -9.43
N VAL A 139 -6.63 2.61 -8.79
CA VAL A 139 -7.66 1.57 -8.78
C VAL A 139 -8.38 1.50 -10.12
N ILE A 140 -8.46 0.30 -10.69
CA ILE A 140 -9.18 0.01 -11.93
C ILE A 140 -10.61 -0.40 -11.60
N ASN A 141 -11.59 0.20 -12.28
CA ASN A 141 -13.00 -0.15 -12.13
C ASN A 141 -13.47 -1.03 -13.29
N VAL A 142 -13.52 -2.34 -13.09
CA VAL A 142 -13.93 -3.31 -14.09
C VAL A 142 -15.31 -3.85 -13.74
N SER A 143 -16.32 -3.56 -14.56
CA SER A 143 -17.70 -4.04 -14.36
C SER A 143 -18.26 -3.78 -12.95
N GLY A 144 -17.89 -2.63 -12.34
CA GLY A 144 -18.30 -2.25 -11.00
C GLY A 144 -17.43 -2.80 -9.86
N HIS A 145 -16.44 -3.63 -10.17
CA HIS A 145 -15.46 -4.09 -9.20
C HIS A 145 -14.23 -3.18 -9.20
N ARG A 146 -13.81 -2.78 -8.01
CA ARG A 146 -12.58 -2.02 -7.80
C ARG A 146 -11.43 -2.98 -7.56
N LEU A 147 -10.41 -2.92 -8.42
CA LEU A 147 -9.23 -3.76 -8.35
C LEU A 147 -7.99 -2.88 -8.24
N GLY A 148 -7.17 -3.11 -7.22
CA GLY A 148 -5.85 -2.47 -7.11
C GLY A 148 -4.92 -3.02 -8.19
N THR A 149 -4.18 -2.15 -8.88
CA THR A 149 -3.18 -2.60 -9.88
C THR A 149 -2.16 -3.54 -9.25
N ALA A 150 -1.65 -3.21 -8.08
CA ALA A 150 -0.68 -4.01 -7.34
C ALA A 150 -1.18 -5.43 -6.98
N GLU A 151 -2.47 -5.59 -6.73
CA GLU A 151 -3.07 -6.91 -6.45
C GLU A 151 -3.03 -7.81 -7.70
N VAL A 152 -3.40 -7.25 -8.85
CA VAL A 152 -3.36 -7.97 -10.14
C VAL A 152 -1.92 -8.27 -10.54
N GLU A 153 -1.01 -7.32 -10.38
CA GLU A 153 0.43 -7.49 -10.63
C GLU A 153 1.01 -8.60 -9.77
N SER A 154 0.67 -8.61 -8.48
CA SER A 154 1.08 -9.67 -7.55
C SER A 154 0.59 -11.05 -7.98
N ALA A 155 -0.64 -11.15 -8.45
CA ALA A 155 -1.19 -12.41 -8.95
C ALA A 155 -0.47 -12.90 -10.22
N LEU A 156 -0.10 -11.98 -11.13
CA LEU A 156 0.64 -12.31 -12.35
C LEU A 156 2.05 -12.80 -12.05
N VAL A 157 2.74 -12.18 -11.10
CA VAL A 157 4.12 -12.57 -10.67
C VAL A 157 4.15 -13.94 -9.99
N LEU A 158 3.03 -14.48 -9.51
CA LEU A 158 2.96 -15.87 -9.03
C LEU A 158 3.18 -16.90 -10.13
N HIS A 159 3.03 -16.52 -11.40
CA HIS A 159 3.31 -17.44 -12.50
C HIS A 159 4.82 -17.65 -12.67
N LYS A 160 5.26 -18.90 -12.68
CA LYS A 160 6.70 -19.30 -12.67
C LYS A 160 7.57 -18.69 -13.76
N ASN A 161 6.98 -18.27 -14.87
CA ASN A 161 7.69 -17.71 -16.03
C ASN A 161 7.66 -16.17 -16.02
N VAL A 162 7.01 -15.53 -15.06
CA VAL A 162 6.88 -14.07 -14.98
C VAL A 162 7.90 -13.53 -13.97
N SER A 163 8.72 -12.58 -14.39
CA SER A 163 9.65 -11.86 -13.50
C SER A 163 9.05 -10.57 -12.97
N GLU A 164 8.31 -9.86 -13.81
CA GLU A 164 7.67 -8.58 -13.46
C GLU A 164 6.34 -8.44 -14.19
N ALA A 165 5.42 -7.71 -13.58
CA ALA A 165 4.17 -7.31 -14.20
C ALA A 165 3.85 -5.85 -13.87
N ALA A 166 3.27 -5.13 -14.83
CA ALA A 166 2.70 -3.81 -14.64
C ALA A 166 1.28 -3.79 -15.20
N VAL A 167 0.34 -3.22 -14.47
CA VAL A 167 -1.07 -3.24 -14.81
C VAL A 167 -1.61 -1.82 -14.90
N VAL A 168 -2.34 -1.54 -15.97
CA VAL A 168 -3.02 -0.26 -16.19
C VAL A 168 -4.47 -0.47 -16.58
N GLY A 169 -5.34 0.45 -16.17
CA GLY A 169 -6.70 0.53 -16.66
C GLY A 169 -6.76 1.23 -18.01
N PHE A 170 -7.60 0.75 -18.92
CA PHE A 170 -7.91 1.45 -20.15
C PHE A 170 -9.43 1.58 -20.34
N PRO A 171 -9.93 2.62 -21.02
CA PRO A 171 -11.36 2.78 -21.28
C PRO A 171 -11.93 1.59 -22.05
N HIS A 172 -13.08 1.08 -21.61
CA HIS A 172 -13.77 -0.04 -22.25
C HIS A 172 -15.28 0.22 -22.29
N ASP A 173 -15.88 0.18 -23.47
CA ASP A 173 -17.26 0.60 -23.72
C ASP A 173 -18.33 -0.12 -22.86
N ILE A 174 -18.09 -1.39 -22.50
CA ILE A 174 -19.05 -2.22 -21.74
C ILE A 174 -18.69 -2.28 -20.25
N LYS A 175 -17.39 -2.35 -19.94
CA LYS A 175 -16.90 -2.63 -18.57
C LYS A 175 -16.53 -1.35 -17.79
N GLY A 176 -16.60 -0.19 -18.41
CA GLY A 176 -16.08 1.06 -17.91
C GLY A 176 -14.55 1.14 -18.09
N GLN A 177 -13.82 0.22 -17.46
CA GLN A 177 -12.39 0.02 -17.71
C GLN A 177 -12.10 -1.46 -17.99
N GLY A 178 -11.11 -1.69 -18.84
CA GLY A 178 -10.46 -2.99 -19.04
C GLY A 178 -9.10 -3.01 -18.36
N ILE A 179 -8.60 -4.19 -18.08
CA ILE A 179 -7.25 -4.40 -17.54
C ILE A 179 -6.30 -4.64 -18.69
N TYR A 180 -5.20 -3.90 -18.73
CA TYR A 180 -4.08 -4.16 -19.62
C TYR A 180 -2.85 -4.47 -18.76
N ALA A 181 -2.26 -5.65 -18.98
CA ALA A 181 -1.10 -6.10 -18.24
C ALA A 181 0.12 -6.21 -19.15
N TYR A 182 1.20 -5.59 -18.76
CA TYR A 182 2.53 -5.80 -19.30
C TYR A 182 3.24 -6.84 -18.45
N VAL A 183 3.88 -7.80 -19.08
CA VAL A 183 4.54 -8.91 -18.37
C VAL A 183 5.95 -9.08 -18.93
N THR A 184 6.93 -9.11 -18.04
CA THR A 184 8.32 -9.47 -18.36
C THR A 184 8.53 -10.93 -18.00
N LEU A 185 9.04 -11.71 -18.96
CA LEU A 185 9.33 -13.12 -18.70
C LEU A 185 10.66 -13.31 -18.00
N MET A 186 10.78 -14.42 -17.26
CA MET A 186 12.06 -14.88 -16.72
C MET A 186 13.05 -15.12 -17.88
N THR A 187 14.34 -14.86 -17.63
CA THR A 187 15.41 -15.07 -18.60
C THR A 187 15.37 -16.50 -19.17
N GLY A 188 15.37 -16.61 -20.49
CA GLY A 188 15.35 -17.90 -21.20
C GLY A 188 13.95 -18.48 -21.45
N GLN A 189 12.88 -17.73 -21.12
CA GLN A 189 11.52 -18.07 -21.49
C GLN A 189 11.12 -17.39 -22.81
N GLU A 190 10.35 -18.10 -23.62
CA GLU A 190 9.82 -17.59 -24.89
C GLU A 190 8.30 -17.39 -24.79
N TYR A 191 7.77 -16.52 -25.66
CA TYR A 191 6.33 -16.34 -25.82
C TYR A 191 5.74 -17.57 -26.50
N SER A 192 4.59 -18.02 -26.06
CA SER A 192 3.79 -19.06 -26.71
C SER A 192 2.61 -18.45 -27.44
#